data_9897dcb15b23193e20bd5ff9e05b0824
#
_entry.id   9897dcb15b23193e20bd5ff9e05b0824
#
_cell.length_a   1.000
_cell.length_b   1.000
_cell.length_c   1.000
_cell.angle_alpha   90.00
_cell.angle_beta   90.00
_cell.angle_gamma   90.00
#
_symmetry.space_group_name_H-M   'P 1'
#
loop_
_entity.id
_entity.type
_entity.pdbx_description
1 polymer ?
#
loop_
_entity_poly.entity_id
_entity_poly.type
_entity_poly.pdbx_seq_one_letter_code
_entity_poly.pdbx_strand_id
1 'polypeptide(L)'
;MSQRLQSIFFFLSAVLFVLLFFMPLAEYFGETNILRFNVFGVDSLLPDGVVPFKTTFSLPVLILTITAVLLGGYLAMGLFRAVKLAQFVKLHKIARIDIIVIVAWIAVVFAYYIRVIGAPIGADPKFMVGAFLPLVALLLVIAAASGLKKDIKKVRSTDRIR
;
A
#
# COMPACT_ATOMS: atom_id res chain seq x y z
N MET A 1 15.91 -17.58 -1.50
CA MET A 1 16.01 -16.26 -0.85
C MET A 1 16.06 -16.49 0.63
N SER A 2 16.90 -15.81 1.40
CA SER A 2 16.91 -16.07 2.85
C SER A 2 15.62 -15.52 3.49
N GLN A 3 15.11 -16.19 4.51
CA GLN A 3 13.92 -15.78 5.27
C GLN A 3 14.05 -14.34 5.78
N ARG A 4 15.25 -13.93 6.17
CA ARG A 4 15.55 -12.57 6.62
C ARG A 4 15.29 -11.52 5.51
N LEU A 5 15.65 -11.82 4.27
CA LEU A 5 15.46 -10.91 3.13
C LEU A 5 13.98 -10.70 2.82
N GLN A 6 13.17 -11.77 2.90
CA GLN A 6 11.72 -11.66 2.71
C GLN A 6 11.07 -10.80 3.80
N SER A 7 11.51 -10.97 5.05
CA SER A 7 11.03 -10.15 6.17
C SER A 7 11.38 -8.67 5.99
N ILE A 8 12.57 -8.36 5.47
CA ILE A 8 12.99 -6.99 5.15
C ILE A 8 12.09 -6.40 4.07
N PHE A 9 11.71 -7.16 3.05
CA PHE A 9 10.84 -6.67 1.98
C PHE A 9 9.43 -6.34 2.50
N PHE A 10 8.84 -7.17 3.35
CA PHE A 10 7.57 -6.85 3.98
C PHE A 10 7.67 -5.64 4.91
N PHE A 11 8.75 -5.53 5.67
CA PHE A 11 9.00 -4.38 6.53
C PHE A 11 9.13 -3.09 5.70
N LEU A 12 9.92 -3.13 4.63
CA LEU A 12 10.11 -1.97 3.76
C LEU A 12 8.80 -1.56 3.07
N SER A 13 7.97 -2.51 2.64
CA SER A 13 6.63 -2.24 2.11
C SER A 13 5.76 -1.52 3.15
N ALA A 14 5.74 -1.97 4.39
CA ALA A 14 5.00 -1.30 5.47
C ALA A 14 5.51 0.14 5.70
N VAL A 15 6.83 0.35 5.70
CA VAL A 15 7.43 1.68 5.82
C VAL A 15 7.01 2.60 4.66
N LEU A 16 6.97 2.10 3.42
CA LEU A 16 6.49 2.88 2.28
C LEU A 16 5.04 3.32 2.44
N PHE A 17 4.17 2.47 3.00
CA PHE A 17 2.79 2.86 3.32
C PHE A 17 2.70 3.84 4.48
N VAL A 18 3.60 3.78 5.47
CA VAL A 18 3.69 4.80 6.53
C VAL A 18 4.11 6.16 5.96
N LEU A 19 5.02 6.19 4.98
CA LEU A 19 5.42 7.43 4.32
C LEU A 19 4.27 8.14 3.59
N LEU A 20 3.23 7.40 3.16
CA LEU A 20 2.04 8.01 2.55
C LEU A 20 1.29 8.98 3.48
N PHE A 21 1.41 8.82 4.79
CA PHE A 21 0.80 9.77 5.74
C PHE A 21 1.44 11.16 5.70
N PHE A 22 2.66 11.25 5.18
CA PHE A 22 3.45 12.49 5.13
C PHE A 22 3.59 13.04 3.70
N MET A 23 3.25 12.26 2.69
CA MET A 23 3.45 12.64 1.29
C MET A 23 2.13 12.81 0.55
N PRO A 24 1.99 13.88 -0.25
CA PRO A 24 0.82 14.06 -1.11
C PRO A 24 0.81 13.03 -2.24
N LEU A 25 -0.40 12.64 -2.65
CA LEU A 25 -0.65 11.70 -3.74
C LEU A 25 -0.73 12.42 -5.09
N ALA A 26 -1.48 13.53 -5.14
CA ALA A 26 -1.66 14.33 -6.33
C ALA A 26 -1.97 15.79 -5.98
N GLU A 27 -1.63 16.68 -6.89
CA GLU A 27 -2.02 18.10 -6.85
C GLU A 27 -2.80 18.43 -8.12
N TYR A 28 -3.79 19.31 -7.98
CA TYR A 28 -4.68 19.76 -9.05
C TYR A 28 -4.61 21.28 -9.13
N PHE A 29 -4.20 21.79 -10.27
CA PHE A 29 -4.07 23.22 -10.54
C PHE A 29 -5.24 23.68 -11.38
N GLY A 30 -6.32 24.18 -10.74
CA GLY A 30 -7.44 24.82 -11.39
C GLY A 30 -7.24 26.32 -11.50
N GLU A 31 -8.09 27.02 -12.28
CA GLU A 31 -8.02 28.46 -12.47
C GLU A 31 -8.25 29.26 -11.17
N THR A 32 -9.13 28.77 -10.31
CA THR A 32 -9.57 29.46 -9.09
C THR A 32 -9.14 28.76 -7.80
N ASN A 33 -8.62 27.53 -7.89
CA ASN A 33 -8.27 26.75 -6.71
C ASN A 33 -7.15 25.75 -7.01
N ILE A 34 -6.29 25.50 -5.99
CA ILE A 34 -5.25 24.48 -6.04
C ILE A 34 -5.58 23.46 -4.95
N LEU A 35 -5.89 22.23 -5.35
CA LEU A 35 -6.23 21.16 -4.43
C LEU A 35 -5.06 20.17 -4.31
N ARG A 36 -4.80 19.73 -3.08
CA ARG A 36 -3.83 18.69 -2.77
C ARG A 36 -4.54 17.48 -2.17
N PHE A 37 -4.35 16.32 -2.77
CA PHE A 37 -4.91 15.06 -2.29
C PHE A 37 -3.89 14.28 -1.46
N ASN A 38 -4.27 14.00 -0.21
CA ASN A 38 -3.52 13.20 0.76
C ASN A 38 -4.34 11.99 1.19
N VAL A 39 -3.71 11.06 1.91
CA VAL A 39 -4.42 9.90 2.51
C VAL A 39 -5.52 10.34 3.49
N PHE A 40 -5.34 11.48 4.17
CA PHE A 40 -6.31 12.03 5.12
C PHE A 40 -7.47 12.79 4.46
N GLY A 41 -7.28 13.31 3.25
CA GLY A 41 -8.29 14.13 2.61
C GLY A 41 -7.79 14.92 1.42
N VAL A 42 -8.61 15.89 1.06
CA VAL A 42 -8.30 16.89 0.05
C VAL A 42 -8.20 18.23 0.75
N ASP A 43 -7.09 18.92 0.56
CA ASP A 43 -6.81 20.23 1.15
C ASP A 43 -6.69 21.27 0.05
N SER A 44 -7.11 22.54 0.33
CA SER A 44 -6.80 23.66 -0.53
C SER A 44 -5.45 24.27 -0.15
N LEU A 45 -4.63 24.55 -1.15
CA LEU A 45 -3.35 25.29 -0.94
C LEU A 45 -3.55 26.80 -0.93
N LEU A 46 -4.72 27.29 -1.35
CA LEU A 46 -5.06 28.71 -1.30
C LEU A 46 -5.79 29.04 0.01
N PRO A 47 -5.50 30.17 0.67
CA PRO A 47 -6.11 30.57 1.95
C PRO A 47 -7.63 30.66 1.89
N ASP A 48 -8.19 31.13 0.76
CA ASP A 48 -9.62 31.29 0.53
C ASP A 48 -10.21 30.18 -0.36
N GLY A 49 -9.45 29.11 -0.59
CA GLY A 49 -9.87 28.02 -1.46
C GLY A 49 -10.95 27.14 -0.83
N VAL A 50 -12.03 26.91 -1.56
CA VAL A 50 -13.11 26.02 -1.12
C VAL A 50 -12.80 24.60 -1.48
N VAL A 51 -12.82 23.70 -0.50
CA VAL A 51 -12.70 22.26 -0.71
C VAL A 51 -14.11 21.67 -0.88
N PRO A 52 -14.47 21.18 -2.09
CA PRO A 52 -15.83 20.69 -2.36
C PRO A 52 -16.09 19.29 -1.75
N PHE A 53 -15.12 18.72 -1.02
CA PHE A 53 -15.18 17.37 -0.48
C PHE A 53 -15.30 17.38 1.04
N LYS A 54 -16.12 16.47 1.58
CA LYS A 54 -16.23 16.25 3.04
C LYS A 54 -14.96 15.54 3.55
N THR A 55 -14.62 15.75 4.81
CA THR A 55 -13.50 15.08 5.51
C THR A 55 -13.59 13.55 5.46
N THR A 56 -14.81 13.00 5.41
CA THR A 56 -15.05 11.55 5.31
C THR A 56 -14.80 10.97 3.92
N PHE A 57 -14.58 11.81 2.91
CA PHE A 57 -14.39 11.37 1.53
C PHE A 57 -13.19 10.42 1.36
N SER A 58 -12.07 10.67 2.05
CA SER A 58 -10.85 9.86 1.97
C SER A 58 -10.80 8.65 2.89
N LEU A 59 -11.83 8.41 3.72
CA LEU A 59 -11.84 7.30 4.67
C LEU A 59 -11.50 5.92 4.07
N PRO A 60 -12.01 5.53 2.88
CA PRO A 60 -11.65 4.26 2.26
C PRO A 60 -10.13 4.14 1.99
N VAL A 61 -9.50 5.22 1.52
CA VAL A 61 -8.05 5.26 1.25
C VAL A 61 -7.27 5.13 2.56
N LEU A 62 -7.69 5.84 3.60
CA LEU A 62 -7.09 5.78 4.93
C LEU A 62 -7.18 4.37 5.53
N ILE A 63 -8.35 3.73 5.48
CA ILE A 63 -8.56 2.37 5.99
C ILE A 63 -7.66 1.36 5.26
N LEU A 64 -7.62 1.43 3.93
CA LEU A 64 -6.75 0.55 3.13
C LEU A 64 -5.27 0.78 3.43
N THR A 65 -4.85 2.03 3.63
CA THR A 65 -3.47 2.38 4.00
C THR A 65 -3.09 1.78 5.35
N ILE A 66 -3.92 1.97 6.37
CA ILE A 66 -3.70 1.38 7.71
C ILE A 66 -3.65 -0.14 7.63
N THR A 67 -4.57 -0.75 6.87
CA THR A 67 -4.61 -2.22 6.70
C THR A 67 -3.33 -2.75 6.06
N ALA A 68 -2.80 -2.10 5.02
CA ALA A 68 -1.54 -2.48 4.39
C ALA A 68 -0.35 -2.35 5.35
N VAL A 69 -0.29 -1.29 6.16
CA VAL A 69 0.76 -1.12 7.20
C VAL A 69 0.71 -2.26 8.22
N LEU A 70 -0.48 -2.59 8.72
CA LEU A 70 -0.66 -3.64 9.74
C LEU A 70 -0.31 -5.02 9.18
N LEU A 71 -0.75 -5.34 7.96
CA LEU A 71 -0.44 -6.62 7.31
C LEU A 71 1.05 -6.76 7.02
N GLY A 72 1.68 -5.75 6.43
CA GLY A 72 3.12 -5.75 6.16
C GLY A 72 3.96 -5.89 7.42
N GLY A 73 3.62 -5.13 8.48
CA GLY A 73 4.27 -5.24 9.79
C GLY A 73 4.08 -6.62 10.43
N TYR A 74 2.88 -7.18 10.38
CA TYR A 74 2.59 -8.54 10.88
C TYR A 74 3.41 -9.60 10.12
N LEU A 75 3.48 -9.50 8.79
CA LEU A 75 4.25 -10.42 7.94
C LEU A 75 5.75 -10.32 8.22
N ALA A 76 6.29 -9.12 8.37
CA ALA A 76 7.68 -8.90 8.70
C ALA A 76 8.05 -9.56 10.04
N MET A 77 7.30 -9.26 11.11
CA MET A 77 7.54 -9.84 12.44
C MET A 77 7.25 -11.35 12.48
N GLY A 78 6.19 -11.79 11.79
CA GLY A 78 5.81 -13.19 11.73
C GLY A 78 6.90 -14.06 11.11
N LEU A 79 7.54 -13.59 10.03
CA LEU A 79 8.64 -14.30 9.37
C LEU A 79 9.90 -14.39 10.23
N PHE A 80 10.21 -13.36 11.03
CA PHE A 80 11.34 -13.43 11.97
C PHE A 80 11.17 -14.53 13.02
N ARG A 81 9.93 -14.83 13.42
CA ARG A 81 9.57 -15.81 14.45
C ARG A 81 9.18 -17.17 13.90
N ALA A 82 8.99 -17.30 12.58
CA ALA A 82 8.51 -18.53 11.98
C ALA A 82 9.60 -19.62 11.97
N VAL A 83 9.29 -20.77 12.57
CA VAL A 83 10.15 -21.96 12.60
C VAL A 83 9.44 -23.17 11.96
N LYS A 84 8.12 -23.27 12.11
CA LYS A 84 7.32 -24.41 11.67
C LYS A 84 6.73 -24.20 10.28
N LEU A 85 6.65 -25.25 9.46
CA LEU A 85 6.05 -25.21 8.12
C LEU A 85 4.62 -24.61 8.12
N ALA A 86 3.80 -24.97 9.10
CA ALA A 86 2.44 -24.44 9.24
C ALA A 86 2.40 -22.93 9.37
N GLN A 87 3.39 -22.32 10.03
CA GLN A 87 3.51 -20.86 10.17
C GLN A 87 3.83 -20.22 8.82
N PHE A 88 4.75 -20.78 8.03
CA PHE A 88 5.06 -20.29 6.68
C PHE A 88 3.85 -20.33 5.75
N VAL A 89 3.08 -21.42 5.80
CA VAL A 89 1.84 -21.57 5.00
C VAL A 89 0.81 -20.48 5.39
N LYS A 90 0.64 -20.24 6.71
CA LYS A 90 -0.26 -19.18 7.21
C LYS A 90 0.20 -17.80 6.74
N LEU A 91 1.49 -17.47 6.88
CA LEU A 91 2.05 -16.19 6.46
C LEU A 91 1.93 -15.99 4.93
N HIS A 92 2.10 -17.05 4.13
CA HIS A 92 1.89 -16.97 2.69
C HIS A 92 0.43 -16.66 2.30
N LYS A 93 -0.55 -17.19 3.04
CA LYS A 93 -1.98 -16.82 2.82
C LYS A 93 -2.21 -15.33 3.13
N ILE A 94 -1.65 -14.84 4.24
CA ILE A 94 -1.77 -13.44 4.64
C ILE A 94 -1.05 -12.52 3.62
N ALA A 95 0.11 -12.92 3.09
CA ALA A 95 0.81 -12.16 2.07
C ALA A 95 -0.02 -12.00 0.77
N ARG A 96 -0.84 -12.99 0.41
CA ARG A 96 -1.80 -12.84 -0.71
C ARG A 96 -2.88 -11.82 -0.41
N ILE A 97 -3.38 -11.78 0.83
CA ILE A 97 -4.37 -10.78 1.25
C ILE A 97 -3.74 -9.39 1.18
N ASP A 98 -2.51 -9.23 1.63
CA ASP A 98 -1.78 -7.96 1.56
C ASP A 98 -1.62 -7.46 0.10
N ILE A 99 -1.26 -8.35 -0.82
CA ILE A 99 -1.23 -8.02 -2.27
C ILE A 99 -2.59 -7.52 -2.75
N ILE A 100 -3.68 -8.20 -2.38
CA ILE A 100 -5.05 -7.80 -2.78
C ILE A 100 -5.39 -6.43 -2.21
N VAL A 101 -5.05 -6.15 -0.95
CA VAL A 101 -5.28 -4.85 -0.30
C VAL A 101 -4.51 -3.73 -1.03
N ILE A 102 -3.24 -3.96 -1.37
CA ILE A 102 -2.42 -2.98 -2.09
C ILE A 102 -2.98 -2.73 -3.50
N VAL A 103 -3.37 -3.79 -4.22
CA VAL A 103 -3.98 -3.66 -5.56
C VAL A 103 -5.32 -2.92 -5.48
N ALA A 104 -6.15 -3.22 -4.48
CA ALA A 104 -7.41 -2.51 -4.24
C ALA A 104 -7.16 -1.03 -3.93
N TRP A 105 -6.14 -0.72 -3.12
CA TRP A 105 -5.72 0.65 -2.82
C TRP A 105 -5.37 1.40 -4.11
N ILE A 106 -4.50 0.82 -4.95
CA ILE A 106 -4.08 1.41 -6.23
C ILE A 106 -5.31 1.63 -7.14
N ALA A 107 -6.17 0.62 -7.28
CA ALA A 107 -7.37 0.72 -8.12
C ALA A 107 -8.32 1.81 -7.64
N VAL A 108 -8.60 1.87 -6.33
CA VAL A 108 -9.49 2.88 -5.75
C VAL A 108 -8.93 4.29 -5.95
N VAL A 109 -7.65 4.51 -5.67
CA VAL A 109 -7.04 5.83 -5.81
C VAL A 109 -6.98 6.26 -7.28
N PHE A 110 -6.45 5.44 -8.17
CA PHE A 110 -6.23 5.83 -9.56
C PHE A 110 -7.51 5.79 -10.42
N ALA A 111 -8.40 4.83 -10.21
CA ALA A 111 -9.62 4.72 -11.00
C ALA A 111 -10.75 5.64 -10.54
N TYR A 112 -10.83 5.92 -9.23
CA TYR A 112 -11.93 6.68 -8.65
C TYR A 112 -11.48 8.06 -8.14
N TYR A 113 -10.61 8.13 -7.12
CA TYR A 113 -10.30 9.40 -6.44
C TYR A 113 -9.67 10.43 -7.37
N ILE A 114 -8.72 10.02 -8.20
CA ILE A 114 -8.00 10.95 -9.09
C ILE A 114 -8.97 11.62 -10.07
N ARG A 115 -9.95 10.88 -10.59
CA ARG A 115 -10.94 11.44 -11.52
C ARG A 115 -11.97 12.32 -10.81
N VAL A 116 -12.48 11.87 -9.67
CA VAL A 116 -13.53 12.57 -8.92
C VAL A 116 -13.03 13.89 -8.36
N ILE A 117 -11.76 13.98 -7.93
CA ILE A 117 -11.21 15.22 -7.35
C ILE A 117 -10.95 16.27 -8.45
N GLY A 118 -10.49 15.88 -9.62
CA GLY A 118 -10.21 16.81 -10.73
C GLY A 118 -11.48 17.35 -11.42
N ALA A 119 -12.57 16.58 -11.43
CA ALA A 119 -13.78 16.92 -12.16
C ALA A 119 -14.42 18.28 -11.79
N PRO A 120 -14.60 18.64 -10.50
CA PRO A 120 -15.23 19.91 -10.12
C PRO A 120 -14.45 21.16 -10.51
N ILE A 121 -13.12 21.04 -10.66
CA ILE A 121 -12.24 22.19 -10.97
C ILE A 121 -11.70 22.14 -12.39
N GLY A 122 -12.07 21.12 -13.17
CA GLY A 122 -11.61 20.96 -14.56
C GLY A 122 -10.09 20.83 -14.70
N ALA A 123 -9.41 20.33 -13.65
CA ALA A 123 -7.95 20.26 -13.58
C ALA A 123 -7.45 18.83 -13.73
N ASP A 124 -6.36 18.67 -14.45
CA ASP A 124 -5.64 17.39 -14.55
C ASP A 124 -4.78 17.14 -13.32
N PRO A 125 -4.67 15.88 -12.89
CA PRO A 125 -3.85 15.51 -11.74
C PRO A 125 -2.35 15.61 -12.07
N LYS A 126 -1.60 16.32 -11.23
CA LYS A 126 -0.15 16.25 -11.20
C LYS A 126 0.25 15.23 -10.13
N PHE A 127 0.71 14.07 -10.56
CA PHE A 127 1.13 13.01 -9.64
C PHE A 127 2.36 13.42 -8.83
N MET A 128 2.27 13.22 -7.52
CA MET A 128 3.36 13.46 -6.59
C MET A 128 4.03 12.13 -6.21
N VAL A 129 5.17 12.22 -5.52
CA VAL A 129 5.97 11.04 -5.12
C VAL A 129 5.13 9.99 -4.37
N GLY A 130 4.18 10.43 -3.54
CA GLY A 130 3.27 9.55 -2.81
C GLY A 130 2.49 8.58 -3.69
N ALA A 131 2.11 8.98 -4.90
CA ALA A 131 1.35 8.12 -5.81
C ALA A 131 2.13 6.86 -6.28
N PHE A 132 3.46 6.93 -6.30
CA PHE A 132 4.32 5.84 -6.78
C PHE A 132 4.73 4.87 -5.68
N LEU A 133 4.68 5.26 -4.40
CA LEU A 133 5.10 4.41 -3.28
C LEU A 133 4.34 3.09 -3.19
N PRO A 134 2.99 3.03 -3.40
CA PRO A 134 2.26 1.77 -3.38
C PRO A 134 2.64 0.81 -4.50
N LEU A 135 3.06 1.32 -5.66
CA LEU A 135 3.55 0.49 -6.77
C LEU A 135 4.87 -0.21 -6.39
N VAL A 136 5.80 0.53 -5.78
CA VAL A 136 7.06 -0.04 -5.27
C VAL A 136 6.78 -1.04 -4.15
N ALA A 137 5.89 -0.70 -3.21
CA ALA A 137 5.48 -1.60 -2.13
C ALA A 137 4.89 -2.91 -2.68
N LEU A 138 4.03 -2.85 -3.71
CA LEU A 138 3.46 -4.01 -4.38
C LEU A 138 4.53 -4.95 -4.93
N LEU A 139 5.54 -4.41 -5.61
CA LEU A 139 6.66 -5.20 -6.14
C LEU A 139 7.44 -5.90 -5.04
N LEU A 140 7.70 -5.21 -3.92
CA LEU A 140 8.39 -5.79 -2.76
C LEU A 140 7.59 -6.94 -2.14
N VAL A 141 6.28 -6.77 -1.94
CA VAL A 141 5.41 -7.80 -1.38
C VAL A 141 5.30 -9.01 -2.31
N ILE A 142 5.18 -8.82 -3.63
CA ILE A 142 5.16 -9.92 -4.61
C ILE A 142 6.48 -10.68 -4.59
N ALA A 143 7.63 -9.98 -4.55
CA ALA A 143 8.95 -10.61 -4.47
C ALA A 143 9.11 -11.43 -3.18
N ALA A 144 8.67 -10.89 -2.03
CA ALA A 144 8.70 -11.58 -0.74
C ALA A 144 7.79 -12.81 -0.73
N ALA A 145 6.55 -12.68 -1.20
CA ALA A 145 5.55 -13.77 -1.28
C ALA A 145 6.01 -14.91 -2.20
N SER A 146 6.65 -14.59 -3.32
CA SER A 146 7.21 -15.58 -4.25
C SER A 146 8.38 -16.35 -3.63
N GLY A 147 9.24 -15.65 -2.89
CA GLY A 147 10.33 -16.26 -2.11
C GLY A 147 9.78 -17.22 -1.05
N LEU A 148 8.78 -16.80 -0.30
CA LEU A 148 8.11 -17.60 0.73
C LEU A 148 7.49 -18.88 0.15
N LYS A 149 6.85 -18.79 -1.04
CA LYS A 149 6.32 -19.97 -1.75
C LYS A 149 7.42 -20.98 -2.11
N LYS A 150 8.59 -20.50 -2.54
CA LYS A 150 9.74 -21.37 -2.86
C LYS A 150 10.27 -22.08 -1.62
N ASP A 151 10.34 -21.38 -0.48
CA ASP A 151 10.83 -21.96 0.78
C ASP A 151 9.85 -23.00 1.33
N ILE A 152 8.55 -22.77 1.26
CA ILE A 152 7.51 -23.77 1.59
C ILE A 152 7.69 -25.04 0.75
N LYS A 153 7.95 -24.90 -0.57
CA LYS A 153 8.15 -26.06 -1.45
C LYS A 153 9.40 -26.85 -1.07
N LYS A 154 10.50 -26.20 -0.69
CA LYS A 154 11.73 -26.84 -0.24
C LYS A 154 11.53 -27.65 1.04
N VAL A 155 10.87 -27.07 2.04
CA VAL A 155 10.62 -27.76 3.32
C VAL A 155 9.75 -29.00 3.10
N ARG A 156 8.69 -28.91 2.28
CA ARG A 156 7.83 -30.05 1.94
C ARG A 156 8.57 -31.18 1.22
N SER A 157 9.54 -30.87 0.36
CA SER A 157 10.32 -31.90 -0.32
C SER A 157 11.24 -32.67 0.65
N THR A 158 11.77 -31.98 1.65
CA THR A 158 12.64 -32.60 2.67
C THR A 158 11.86 -33.50 3.63
N ASP A 159 10.63 -33.11 4.01
CA ASP A 159 9.76 -33.95 4.85
C ASP A 159 9.25 -35.24 4.16
N ARG A 160 9.25 -35.29 2.82
CA ARG A 160 8.84 -36.51 2.08
C ARG A 160 9.95 -37.57 1.97
N ILE A 161 11.17 -37.21 2.29
CA ILE A 161 12.34 -38.13 2.20
C ILE A 161 12.63 -38.80 3.56
N ARG A 162 11.94 -38.43 4.62
CA ARG A 162 11.95 -39.07 5.93
C ARG A 162 10.69 -39.94 6.10
#